data_902f2c6c72fa73df6408430c3f2f0305
#
_entry.id   902f2c6c72fa73df6408430c3f2f0305
#
_cell.length_a   1.000
_cell.length_b   1.000
_cell.length_c   1.000
_cell.angle_alpha   90.00
_cell.angle_beta   90.00
_cell.angle_gamma   90.00
#
_symmetry.space_group_name_H-M   'P 1'
#
loop_
_entity.id
_entity.type
_entity.pdbx_description
1 polymer ?
#
loop_
_entity_poly.entity_id
_entity_poly.type
_entity_poly.pdbx_seq_one_letter_code
_entity_poly.pdbx_strand_id
1 'polypeptide(L)'
;MRLHETVNHMDLSKVYDALRWLGRQALPLRCLVCADPGHEGLDLCVACYAELPWNDHACPLCALPLPPGEPAAICGACLRQPPRQVGAAATFIYAPPIDRLVLRFKFHQDLAAGRLLSQLMLQAVPEFALDPLMPMPLHRRRLRERGYDQARELARPLASELGVPLWSGLCRSRATVAQSTLDAEARRQNLRWAFAVTATPPPRLTLVDDVMTTGATLDAALRALKRSGMEQATLWVCARAP
;
A
#
# COMPACT_ATOMS: atom_id res chain seq x y z
N MET A 1 -6.00 38.39 47.33
CA MET A 1 -4.75 38.25 46.62
C MET A 1 -4.70 36.79 46.16
N ARG A 2 -5.10 36.52 44.90
CA ARG A 2 -5.14 35.15 44.34
C ARG A 2 -3.86 34.96 43.50
N LEU A 3 -3.04 34.01 43.97
CA LEU A 3 -1.87 33.54 43.24
C LEU A 3 -2.37 32.69 42.06
N HIS A 4 -2.20 33.15 40.83
CA HIS A 4 -2.34 32.34 39.63
C HIS A 4 -1.07 31.50 39.54
N GLU A 5 -1.15 30.21 39.86
CA GLU A 5 -0.15 29.22 39.48
C GLU A 5 -0.24 29.03 37.94
N THR A 6 0.76 29.53 37.26
CA THR A 6 0.98 29.21 35.83
C THR A 6 1.47 27.75 35.73
N VAL A 7 0.55 26.83 35.48
CA VAL A 7 0.89 25.47 35.10
C VAL A 7 1.64 25.55 33.76
N ASN A 8 2.94 25.29 33.81
CA ASN A 8 3.80 25.25 32.63
C ASN A 8 3.40 24.02 31.80
N HIS A 9 2.55 24.21 30.80
CA HIS A 9 2.22 23.15 29.84
C HIS A 9 3.48 22.86 29.04
N MET A 10 4.21 21.84 29.49
CA MET A 10 5.32 21.27 28.75
C MET A 10 4.79 20.79 27.39
N ASP A 11 5.23 21.42 26.33
CA ASP A 11 4.82 21.13 24.96
C ASP A 11 5.28 19.71 24.62
N LEU A 12 4.34 18.77 24.68
CA LEU A 12 4.60 17.34 24.43
C LEU A 12 5.23 17.11 23.05
N SER A 13 4.96 17.99 22.07
CA SER A 13 5.57 17.89 20.75
C SER A 13 7.10 18.03 20.82
N LYS A 14 7.61 18.97 21.60
CA LYS A 14 9.06 19.19 21.79
C LYS A 14 9.73 18.02 22.50
N VAL A 15 9.03 17.38 23.44
CA VAL A 15 9.54 16.18 24.11
C VAL A 15 9.64 15.01 23.14
N TYR A 16 8.62 14.82 22.29
CA TYR A 16 8.64 13.80 21.26
C TYR A 16 9.74 14.06 20.22
N ASP A 17 9.93 15.29 19.80
CA ASP A 17 10.98 15.67 18.86
C ASP A 17 12.39 15.46 19.44
N ALA A 18 12.59 15.81 20.69
CA ALA A 18 13.85 15.56 21.40
C ALA A 18 14.13 14.07 21.57
N LEU A 19 13.12 13.25 21.91
CA LEU A 19 13.25 11.80 22.01
C LEU A 19 13.55 11.16 20.65
N ARG A 20 12.89 11.62 19.59
CA ARG A 20 13.18 11.17 18.22
C ARG A 20 14.60 11.54 17.78
N TRP A 21 15.06 12.74 18.11
CA TRP A 21 16.43 13.17 17.83
C TRP A 21 17.48 12.32 18.58
N LEU A 22 17.29 12.11 19.90
CA LEU A 22 18.16 11.24 20.71
C LEU A 22 18.14 9.80 20.20
N GLY A 23 16.98 9.28 19.84
CA GLY A 23 16.84 7.94 19.26
C GLY A 23 17.61 7.78 17.96
N ARG A 24 17.62 8.80 17.09
CA ARG A 24 18.39 8.82 15.83
C ARG A 24 19.90 8.87 16.07
N GLN A 25 20.37 9.54 17.14
CA GLN A 25 21.79 9.57 17.50
C GLN A 25 22.25 8.22 18.08
N ALA A 26 21.40 7.58 18.89
CA ALA A 26 21.73 6.29 19.50
C ALA A 26 21.57 5.09 18.52
N LEU A 27 20.63 5.18 17.58
CA LEU A 27 20.33 4.16 16.58
C LEU A 27 20.29 4.79 15.19
N PRO A 28 21.44 5.00 14.56
CA PRO A 28 21.49 5.59 13.23
C PRO A 28 20.77 4.70 12.22
N LEU A 29 20.01 5.34 11.33
CA LEU A 29 19.30 4.65 10.24
C LEU A 29 20.33 3.88 9.38
N ARG A 30 20.00 2.66 9.04
CA ARG A 30 20.79 1.80 8.17
C ARG A 30 19.96 1.39 6.96
N CYS A 31 20.60 1.42 5.80
CA CYS A 31 20.00 0.98 4.55
C CYS A 31 19.57 -0.48 4.66
N LEU A 32 18.28 -0.75 4.47
CA LEU A 32 17.71 -2.10 4.52
C LEU A 32 18.15 -2.98 3.33
N VAL A 33 18.84 -2.41 2.34
CA VAL A 33 19.32 -3.13 1.16
C VAL A 33 20.80 -3.50 1.29
N CYS A 34 21.68 -2.55 1.63
CA CYS A 34 23.15 -2.74 1.65
C CYS A 34 23.81 -2.51 3.01
N ALA A 35 23.04 -2.12 4.04
CA ALA A 35 23.50 -1.79 5.40
C ALA A 35 24.34 -0.51 5.54
N ASP A 36 24.58 0.25 4.48
CA ASP A 36 25.20 1.58 4.55
C ASP A 36 24.36 2.56 5.38
N PRO A 37 24.90 3.72 5.79
CA PRO A 37 24.11 4.73 6.48
C PRO A 37 22.88 5.14 5.68
N GLY A 38 21.72 5.24 6.36
CA GLY A 38 20.49 5.76 5.78
C GLY A 38 20.57 7.25 5.48
N HIS A 39 19.67 7.75 4.64
CA HIS A 39 19.66 9.14 4.16
C HIS A 39 18.28 9.77 4.34
N GLU A 40 18.24 11.07 4.68
CA GLU A 40 17.01 11.89 4.78
C GLU A 40 15.86 11.28 5.61
N GLY A 41 16.19 10.57 6.68
CA GLY A 41 15.17 9.95 7.53
C GLY A 41 14.63 8.61 7.01
N LEU A 42 15.20 8.09 5.92
CA LEU A 42 14.90 6.79 5.35
C LEU A 42 15.92 5.74 5.80
N ASP A 43 15.44 4.51 6.01
CA ASP A 43 16.30 3.33 6.14
C ASP A 43 16.78 2.87 4.74
N LEU A 44 17.27 3.82 3.94
CA LEU A 44 17.78 3.64 2.58
C LEU A 44 18.91 4.62 2.31
N CYS A 45 20.04 4.18 1.75
CA CYS A 45 21.13 5.06 1.36
C CYS A 45 20.88 5.70 -0.02
N VAL A 46 21.62 6.77 -0.35
CA VAL A 46 21.47 7.51 -1.62
C VAL A 46 21.64 6.61 -2.83
N ALA A 47 22.63 5.71 -2.82
CA ALA A 47 22.90 4.81 -3.94
C ALA A 47 21.74 3.84 -4.18
N CYS A 48 21.23 3.17 -3.13
CA CYS A 48 20.10 2.28 -3.26
C CYS A 48 18.79 3.01 -3.60
N TYR A 49 18.63 4.27 -3.17
CA TYR A 49 17.49 5.10 -3.55
C TYR A 49 17.50 5.42 -5.05
N ALA A 50 18.66 5.77 -5.61
CA ALA A 50 18.80 6.06 -7.04
C ALA A 50 18.51 4.85 -7.95
N GLU A 51 18.66 3.63 -7.43
CA GLU A 51 18.40 2.36 -8.14
C GLU A 51 16.97 1.84 -7.96
N LEU A 52 16.08 2.61 -7.29
CA LEU A 52 14.70 2.15 -7.12
C LEU A 52 13.98 2.04 -8.47
N PRO A 53 13.28 0.94 -8.71
CA PRO A 53 12.55 0.72 -9.96
C PRO A 53 11.20 1.46 -9.94
N TRP A 54 11.23 2.79 -9.99
CA TRP A 54 10.04 3.61 -10.06
C TRP A 54 9.18 3.26 -11.26
N ASN A 55 7.86 3.29 -11.11
CA ASN A 55 6.91 2.97 -12.18
C ASN A 55 6.33 4.23 -12.81
N ASP A 56 7.20 5.09 -13.33
CA ASP A 56 6.85 6.42 -13.84
C ASP A 56 6.08 6.37 -15.16
N HIS A 57 6.26 5.30 -15.93
CA HIS A 57 5.56 5.06 -17.20
C HIS A 57 4.66 3.84 -17.09
N ALA A 58 3.39 4.06 -16.81
CA ALA A 58 2.45 2.98 -16.57
C ALA A 58 1.08 3.23 -17.20
N CYS A 59 0.38 2.14 -17.47
CA CYS A 59 -1.02 2.21 -17.87
C CYS A 59 -1.87 2.84 -16.76
N PRO A 60 -2.62 3.94 -17.02
CA PRO A 60 -3.39 4.64 -16.00
C PRO A 60 -4.53 3.81 -15.40
N LEU A 61 -4.93 2.71 -16.04
CA LEU A 61 -6.03 1.86 -15.60
C LEU A 61 -5.58 0.63 -14.80
N CYS A 62 -4.37 0.12 -15.00
CA CYS A 62 -3.90 -1.10 -14.32
C CYS A 62 -2.46 -1.03 -13.81
N ALA A 63 -1.83 0.15 -13.93
CA ALA A 63 -0.44 0.39 -13.52
C ALA A 63 0.59 -0.57 -14.14
N LEU A 64 0.26 -1.26 -15.25
CA LEU A 64 1.24 -2.08 -15.96
C LEU A 64 2.36 -1.18 -16.49
N PRO A 65 3.64 -1.49 -16.21
CA PRO A 65 4.75 -0.75 -16.79
C PRO A 65 4.67 -0.73 -18.32
N LEU A 66 4.90 0.43 -18.91
CA LEU A 66 4.92 0.64 -20.35
C LEU A 66 6.34 1.00 -20.81
N PRO A 67 6.68 0.78 -22.08
CA PRO A 67 7.96 1.22 -22.61
C PRO A 67 8.16 2.73 -22.41
N PRO A 68 9.38 3.19 -22.11
CA PRO A 68 9.68 4.60 -21.98
C PRO A 68 9.53 5.33 -23.32
N GLY A 69 9.07 6.58 -23.27
CA GLY A 69 8.99 7.47 -24.46
C GLY A 69 7.61 7.54 -25.12
N GLU A 70 6.64 6.73 -24.73
CA GLU A 70 5.26 6.91 -25.15
C GLU A 70 4.48 7.74 -24.12
N PRO A 71 3.55 8.63 -24.55
CA PRO A 71 2.65 9.26 -23.59
C PRO A 71 1.85 8.20 -22.84
N ALA A 72 1.41 8.48 -21.61
CA ALA A 72 0.67 7.55 -20.75
C ALA A 72 -0.52 6.91 -21.49
N ALA A 73 -0.26 5.78 -22.13
CA ALA A 73 -1.20 5.08 -22.99
C ALA A 73 -1.92 3.97 -22.21
N ILE A 74 -3.15 3.70 -22.58
CA ILE A 74 -3.88 2.54 -22.05
C ILE A 74 -3.29 1.28 -22.69
N CYS A 75 -2.85 0.31 -21.88
CA CYS A 75 -2.27 -0.92 -22.38
C CYS A 75 -3.29 -1.77 -23.17
N GLY A 76 -2.80 -2.59 -24.09
CA GLY A 76 -3.66 -3.41 -24.96
C GLY A 76 -4.61 -4.35 -24.20
N ALA A 77 -4.28 -4.80 -22.99
CA ALA A 77 -5.20 -5.60 -22.18
C ALA A 77 -6.40 -4.76 -21.70
N CYS A 78 -6.15 -3.54 -21.21
CA CYS A 78 -7.20 -2.63 -20.75
C CYS A 78 -8.06 -2.09 -21.89
N LEU A 79 -7.48 -1.92 -23.08
CA LEU A 79 -8.25 -1.56 -24.29
C LEU A 79 -9.23 -2.67 -24.71
N ARG A 80 -8.80 -3.92 -24.65
CA ARG A 80 -9.67 -5.06 -24.99
C ARG A 80 -10.72 -5.35 -23.91
N GLN A 81 -10.34 -5.19 -22.65
CA GLN A 81 -11.21 -5.47 -21.52
C GLN A 81 -10.98 -4.41 -20.42
N PRO A 82 -11.77 -3.31 -20.46
CA PRO A 82 -11.65 -2.25 -19.46
C PRO A 82 -11.83 -2.80 -18.03
N PRO A 83 -10.95 -2.44 -17.08
CA PRO A 83 -11.08 -2.87 -15.71
C PRO A 83 -12.23 -2.15 -14.98
N ARG A 84 -12.54 -2.59 -13.75
CA ARG A 84 -13.64 -2.01 -12.96
C ARG A 84 -13.26 -0.71 -12.25
N GLN A 85 -11.99 -0.52 -11.95
CA GLN A 85 -11.46 0.72 -11.41
C GLN A 85 -11.37 1.80 -12.48
N VAL A 86 -11.44 3.04 -12.04
CA VAL A 86 -11.31 4.21 -12.93
C VAL A 86 -9.86 4.68 -13.07
N GLY A 87 -8.95 4.21 -12.21
CA GLY A 87 -7.53 4.51 -12.24
C GLY A 87 -6.72 3.55 -11.39
N ALA A 88 -5.45 3.42 -11.69
CA ALA A 88 -4.51 2.64 -10.89
C ALA A 88 -3.11 3.25 -10.94
N ALA A 89 -2.43 3.26 -9.80
CA ALA A 89 -1.02 3.58 -9.69
C ALA A 89 -0.28 2.48 -8.92
N ALA A 90 0.95 2.24 -9.30
CA ALA A 90 1.91 1.46 -8.55
C ALA A 90 3.17 2.30 -8.39
N THR A 91 3.66 2.43 -7.18
CA THR A 91 4.85 3.24 -6.92
C THR A 91 6.08 2.64 -7.60
N PHE A 92 6.17 1.31 -7.61
CA PHE A 92 7.33 0.61 -8.17
C PHE A 92 6.94 -0.49 -9.16
N ILE A 93 7.88 -0.82 -10.04
CA ILE A 93 7.92 -2.10 -10.72
C ILE A 93 8.37 -3.16 -9.69
N TYR A 94 7.73 -4.33 -9.66
CA TYR A 94 8.13 -5.43 -8.77
C TYR A 94 9.42 -6.08 -9.26
N ALA A 95 10.54 -5.47 -8.91
CA ALA A 95 11.91 -5.83 -9.27
C ALA A 95 12.86 -5.54 -8.12
N PRO A 96 14.11 -6.01 -8.11
CA PRO A 96 15.11 -5.62 -7.11
C PRO A 96 15.31 -4.10 -7.03
N PRO A 97 15.49 -3.53 -5.81
CA PRO A 97 15.49 -4.17 -4.50
C PRO A 97 14.09 -4.28 -3.85
N ILE A 98 13.04 -3.75 -4.48
CA ILE A 98 11.67 -3.68 -3.95
C ILE A 98 11.07 -5.06 -3.69
N ASP A 99 11.31 -6.03 -4.55
CA ASP A 99 10.87 -7.42 -4.38
C ASP A 99 11.37 -8.01 -3.04
N ARG A 100 12.65 -7.79 -2.70
CA ARG A 100 13.26 -8.26 -1.45
C ARG A 100 12.67 -7.55 -0.23
N LEU A 101 12.47 -6.24 -0.29
CA LEU A 101 11.84 -5.48 0.79
C LEU A 101 10.39 -5.94 1.03
N VAL A 102 9.63 -6.17 -0.03
CA VAL A 102 8.27 -6.70 0.05
C VAL A 102 8.25 -8.12 0.63
N LEU A 103 9.19 -8.98 0.25
CA LEU A 103 9.30 -10.35 0.81
C LEU A 103 9.65 -10.31 2.30
N ARG A 104 10.60 -9.46 2.73
CA ARG A 104 10.93 -9.26 4.15
C ARG A 104 9.70 -8.78 4.92
N PHE A 105 9.00 -7.78 4.40
CA PHE A 105 7.76 -7.29 4.99
C PHE A 105 6.67 -8.36 5.04
N LYS A 106 6.50 -9.22 4.02
CA LYS A 106 5.44 -10.25 3.98
C LYS A 106 5.72 -11.47 4.86
N PHE A 107 6.97 -11.91 4.95
CA PHE A 107 7.31 -13.25 5.44
C PHE A 107 8.29 -13.25 6.61
N HIS A 108 8.99 -12.15 6.87
CA HIS A 108 9.99 -12.04 7.93
C HIS A 108 9.59 -11.06 9.04
N GLN A 109 8.34 -10.62 9.09
CA GLN A 109 7.81 -9.69 10.09
C GLN A 109 8.61 -8.37 10.20
N ASP A 110 9.23 -7.96 9.11
CA ASP A 110 10.06 -6.77 9.04
C ASP A 110 9.21 -5.51 8.84
N LEU A 111 8.73 -4.95 9.95
CA LEU A 111 7.94 -3.71 9.95
C LEU A 111 8.77 -2.48 9.52
N ALA A 112 10.11 -2.53 9.65
CA ALA A 112 10.98 -1.46 9.15
C ALA A 112 10.93 -1.39 7.61
N ALA A 113 10.92 -2.55 6.93
CA ALA A 113 10.69 -2.60 5.49
C ALA A 113 9.31 -2.04 5.11
N GLY A 114 8.25 -2.37 5.87
CA GLY A 114 6.90 -1.80 5.65
C GLY A 114 6.88 -0.28 5.83
N ARG A 115 7.53 0.25 6.86
CA ARG A 115 7.69 1.69 7.10
C ARG A 115 8.42 2.37 5.93
N LEU A 116 9.55 1.82 5.50
CA LEU A 116 10.31 2.35 4.37
C LEU A 116 9.43 2.36 3.10
N LEU A 117 8.76 1.27 2.77
CA LEU A 117 7.87 1.19 1.60
C LEU A 117 6.77 2.25 1.64
N SER A 118 6.11 2.47 2.80
CA SER A 118 5.09 3.52 2.90
C SER A 118 5.66 4.93 2.78
N GLN A 119 6.87 5.20 3.32
CA GLN A 119 7.56 6.47 3.17
C GLN A 119 7.91 6.75 1.69
N LEU A 120 8.35 5.73 0.96
CA LEU A 120 8.64 5.85 -0.47
C LEU A 120 7.36 6.01 -1.31
N MET A 121 6.26 5.35 -0.94
CA MET A 121 4.96 5.56 -1.58
C MET A 121 4.50 7.02 -1.45
N LEU A 122 4.74 7.67 -0.30
CA LEU A 122 4.42 9.09 -0.09
C LEU A 122 5.20 10.05 -0.99
N GLN A 123 6.31 9.64 -1.58
CA GLN A 123 7.06 10.46 -2.54
C GLN A 123 6.46 10.42 -3.96
N ALA A 124 5.57 9.46 -4.22
CA ALA A 124 4.89 9.28 -5.51
C ALA A 124 3.37 9.12 -5.29
N VAL A 125 2.77 10.11 -4.62
CA VAL A 125 1.33 10.12 -4.32
C VAL A 125 0.55 10.32 -5.62
N PRO A 126 -0.35 9.42 -6.02
CA PRO A 126 -1.18 9.63 -7.19
C PRO A 126 -2.26 10.70 -6.91
N GLU A 127 -2.62 11.46 -7.94
CA GLU A 127 -3.59 12.58 -7.83
C GLU A 127 -4.96 12.15 -7.25
N PHE A 128 -5.36 10.90 -7.48
CA PHE A 128 -6.61 10.36 -6.97
C PHE A 128 -6.56 9.88 -5.51
N ALA A 129 -5.42 9.94 -4.82
CA ALA A 129 -5.24 9.40 -3.47
C ALA A 129 -5.94 10.22 -2.36
N LEU A 130 -6.68 11.26 -2.72
CA LEU A 130 -7.49 12.05 -1.78
C LEU A 130 -8.83 11.40 -1.39
N ASP A 131 -9.24 10.33 -2.04
CA ASP A 131 -10.39 9.52 -1.62
C ASP A 131 -10.04 8.70 -0.35
N PRO A 132 -11.03 8.30 0.47
CA PRO A 132 -10.78 7.43 1.60
C PRO A 132 -9.98 6.18 1.20
N LEU A 133 -8.91 5.87 1.95
CA LEU A 133 -8.07 4.71 1.67
C LEU A 133 -8.69 3.45 2.25
N MET A 134 -8.68 2.37 1.49
CA MET A 134 -9.11 1.05 1.93
C MET A 134 -7.97 0.03 1.78
N PRO A 135 -7.36 -0.43 2.85
CA PRO A 135 -6.39 -1.51 2.79
C PRO A 135 -7.07 -2.81 2.36
N MET A 136 -6.45 -3.54 1.43
CA MET A 136 -6.94 -4.86 1.00
C MET A 136 -6.89 -5.86 2.15
N PRO A 137 -8.05 -6.41 2.57
CA PRO A 137 -8.10 -7.24 3.77
C PRO A 137 -7.39 -8.57 3.57
N LEU A 138 -6.59 -8.93 4.56
CA LEU A 138 -5.97 -10.24 4.64
C LEU A 138 -6.94 -11.26 5.23
N HIS A 139 -6.89 -12.52 4.77
CA HIS A 139 -7.68 -13.59 5.36
C HIS A 139 -7.20 -13.90 6.79
N ARG A 140 -8.14 -14.16 7.74
CA ARG A 140 -7.85 -14.39 9.18
C ARG A 140 -6.74 -15.44 9.43
N ARG A 141 -6.66 -16.49 8.60
CA ARG A 141 -5.59 -17.49 8.71
C ARG A 141 -4.24 -16.86 8.44
N ARG A 142 -4.10 -16.11 7.34
CA ARG A 142 -2.83 -15.43 6.99
C ARG A 142 -2.47 -14.33 7.99
N LEU A 143 -3.48 -13.63 8.53
CA LEU A 143 -3.26 -12.63 9.59
C LEU A 143 -2.66 -13.29 10.84
N ARG A 144 -3.15 -14.47 11.24
CA ARG A 144 -2.57 -15.24 12.36
C ARG A 144 -1.16 -15.76 12.07
N GLU A 145 -0.89 -16.19 10.85
CA GLU A 145 0.42 -16.67 10.40
C GLU A 145 1.47 -15.54 10.34
N ARG A 146 1.05 -14.34 9.91
CA ARG A 146 1.94 -13.18 9.70
C ARG A 146 2.03 -12.23 10.88
N GLY A 147 1.03 -12.22 11.75
CA GLY A 147 0.93 -11.32 12.91
C GLY A 147 0.36 -9.94 12.60
N TYR A 148 0.30 -9.51 11.33
CA TYR A 148 -0.22 -8.21 10.90
C TYR A 148 -0.76 -8.25 9.46
N ASP A 149 -1.51 -7.20 9.10
CA ASP A 149 -2.06 -6.98 7.77
C ASP A 149 -1.19 -5.98 7.00
N GLN A 150 -0.48 -6.46 5.97
CA GLN A 150 0.48 -5.68 5.20
C GLN A 150 -0.15 -4.45 4.55
N ALA A 151 -1.29 -4.62 3.89
CA ALA A 151 -1.97 -3.50 3.24
C ALA A 151 -2.40 -2.44 4.26
N ARG A 152 -2.79 -2.85 5.47
CA ARG A 152 -3.16 -1.94 6.55
C ARG A 152 -1.94 -1.20 7.11
N GLU A 153 -0.81 -1.90 7.28
CA GLU A 153 0.43 -1.27 7.76
C GLU A 153 1.00 -0.26 6.74
N LEU A 154 0.81 -0.49 5.45
CA LEU A 154 1.11 0.49 4.41
C LEU A 154 0.10 1.66 4.42
N ALA A 155 -1.20 1.36 4.43
CA ALA A 155 -2.24 2.37 4.26
C ALA A 155 -2.38 3.32 5.46
N ARG A 156 -2.08 2.87 6.68
CA ARG A 156 -2.23 3.70 7.89
C ARG A 156 -1.35 4.97 7.86
N PRO A 157 -0.02 4.90 7.64
CA PRO A 157 0.80 6.10 7.52
C PRO A 157 0.42 6.94 6.31
N LEU A 158 0.05 6.33 5.16
CA LEU A 158 -0.42 7.06 3.99
C LEU A 158 -1.67 7.89 4.32
N ALA A 159 -2.68 7.29 4.94
CA ALA A 159 -3.91 7.98 5.33
C ALA A 159 -3.65 9.12 6.33
N SER A 160 -2.74 8.90 7.29
CA SER A 160 -2.36 9.91 8.29
C SER A 160 -1.67 11.11 7.65
N GLU A 161 -0.69 10.90 6.79
CA GLU A 161 0.08 11.98 6.14
C GLU A 161 -0.76 12.74 5.12
N LEU A 162 -1.68 12.08 4.43
CA LEU A 162 -2.59 12.69 3.45
C LEU A 162 -3.82 13.32 4.11
N GLY A 163 -4.07 13.10 5.40
CA GLY A 163 -5.25 13.60 6.08
C GLY A 163 -6.57 12.99 5.59
N VAL A 164 -6.54 11.78 5.01
CA VAL A 164 -7.72 11.10 4.47
C VAL A 164 -8.20 9.97 5.38
N PRO A 165 -9.52 9.64 5.40
CA PRO A 165 -10.03 8.56 6.21
C PRO A 165 -9.51 7.19 5.78
N LEU A 166 -9.33 6.29 6.76
CA LEU A 166 -9.08 4.87 6.51
C LEU A 166 -10.38 4.08 6.69
N TRP A 167 -10.95 3.55 5.60
CA TRP A 167 -12.16 2.74 5.64
C TRP A 167 -11.84 1.25 5.70
N SER A 168 -12.52 0.49 6.56
CA SER A 168 -12.22 -0.92 6.85
C SER A 168 -13.46 -1.83 6.78
N GLY A 169 -14.48 -1.44 6.00
CA GLY A 169 -15.75 -2.19 5.90
C GLY A 169 -15.74 -3.36 4.91
N LEU A 170 -14.56 -3.82 4.44
CA LEU A 170 -14.42 -5.02 3.62
C LEU A 170 -13.68 -6.11 4.42
N CYS A 171 -14.17 -7.33 4.39
CA CYS A 171 -13.49 -8.47 4.98
C CYS A 171 -13.32 -9.62 3.97
N ARG A 172 -12.25 -10.39 4.13
CA ARG A 172 -12.01 -11.60 3.34
C ARG A 172 -12.57 -12.80 4.08
N SER A 173 -13.72 -13.32 3.61
CA SER A 173 -14.49 -14.39 4.28
C SER A 173 -13.96 -15.78 4.01
N ARG A 174 -13.25 -16.02 2.89
CA ARG A 174 -12.71 -17.34 2.51
C ARG A 174 -11.21 -17.28 2.30
N ALA A 175 -10.50 -18.29 2.83
CA ALA A 175 -9.12 -18.57 2.47
C ALA A 175 -9.10 -19.09 1.02
N THR A 176 -8.72 -18.25 0.07
CA THR A 176 -8.38 -18.76 -1.25
C THR A 176 -7.03 -19.45 -1.13
N VAL A 177 -7.03 -20.78 -1.23
CA VAL A 177 -5.81 -21.58 -1.23
C VAL A 177 -5.00 -21.14 -2.44
N ALA A 178 -3.73 -20.80 -2.22
CA ALA A 178 -2.76 -20.70 -3.29
C ALA A 178 -2.43 -22.13 -3.76
N GLN A 179 -3.35 -22.74 -4.49
CA GLN A 179 -3.08 -24.03 -5.13
C GLN A 179 -2.52 -23.75 -6.52
N SER A 180 -1.28 -24.12 -6.70
CA SER A 180 -0.57 -24.15 -7.98
C SER A 180 -1.23 -25.07 -9.03
N THR A 181 -2.28 -25.80 -8.66
CA THR A 181 -2.96 -26.83 -9.44
C THR A 181 -4.39 -26.51 -9.88
N LEU A 182 -4.95 -25.35 -9.51
CA LEU A 182 -6.30 -25.00 -9.91
C LEU A 182 -6.32 -24.27 -11.26
N ASP A 183 -7.21 -24.73 -12.13
CA ASP A 183 -7.61 -24.13 -13.40
C ASP A 183 -8.01 -22.65 -13.22
N ALA A 184 -7.77 -21.80 -14.22
CA ALA A 184 -8.04 -20.35 -14.15
C ALA A 184 -9.53 -20.05 -13.87
N GLU A 185 -10.44 -20.95 -14.26
CA GLU A 185 -11.88 -20.83 -14.04
C GLU A 185 -12.28 -21.16 -12.60
N ALA A 186 -11.72 -22.20 -12.01
CA ALA A 186 -11.89 -22.53 -10.60
C ALA A 186 -11.32 -21.42 -9.68
N ARG A 187 -10.23 -20.77 -10.07
CA ARG A 187 -9.71 -19.56 -9.38
C ARG A 187 -10.70 -18.40 -9.43
N ARG A 188 -11.33 -18.13 -10.58
CA ARG A 188 -12.34 -17.07 -10.72
C ARG A 188 -13.59 -17.36 -9.90
N GLN A 189 -14.06 -18.60 -9.86
CA GLN A 189 -15.21 -19.01 -9.05
C GLN A 189 -14.91 -18.93 -7.54
N ASN A 190 -13.73 -19.37 -7.09
CA ASN A 190 -13.30 -19.26 -5.69
C ASN A 190 -13.16 -17.81 -5.21
N LEU A 191 -12.83 -16.87 -6.10
CA LEU A 191 -12.75 -15.45 -5.78
C LEU A 191 -14.11 -14.74 -5.76
N ARG A 192 -15.15 -15.32 -6.35
CA ARG A 192 -16.47 -14.67 -6.49
C ARG A 192 -17.12 -14.31 -5.14
N TRP A 193 -16.85 -15.10 -4.09
CA TRP A 193 -17.37 -14.93 -2.74
C TRP A 193 -16.28 -14.77 -1.69
N ALA A 194 -15.10 -14.36 -2.12
CA ALA A 194 -13.95 -14.22 -1.22
C ALA A 194 -14.09 -13.02 -0.28
N PHE A 195 -14.91 -12.04 -0.64
CA PHE A 195 -15.06 -10.79 0.10
C PHE A 195 -16.52 -10.55 0.50
N ALA A 196 -16.70 -10.06 1.73
CA ALA A 196 -17.97 -9.58 2.26
C ALA A 196 -17.80 -8.12 2.71
N VAL A 197 -18.81 -7.30 2.42
CA VAL A 197 -18.89 -5.91 2.85
C VAL A 197 -19.65 -5.86 4.17
N THR A 198 -19.09 -5.25 5.20
CA THR A 198 -19.60 -5.22 6.57
C THR A 198 -20.11 -3.84 7.00
N ALA A 199 -19.85 -2.81 6.19
CA ALA A 199 -20.34 -1.44 6.39
C ALA A 199 -20.59 -0.80 5.02
N THR A 200 -21.48 0.18 4.95
CA THR A 200 -21.77 0.93 3.72
C THR A 200 -20.47 1.57 3.20
N PRO A 201 -20.04 1.27 1.97
CA PRO A 201 -18.85 1.87 1.42
C PRO A 201 -19.08 3.34 1.07
N PRO A 202 -18.05 4.20 1.18
CA PRO A 202 -18.08 5.52 0.55
C PRO A 202 -18.32 5.40 -0.96
N PRO A 203 -18.89 6.42 -1.60
CA PRO A 203 -19.11 6.45 -3.05
C PRO A 203 -17.80 6.27 -3.83
N ARG A 204 -16.71 6.85 -3.31
CA ARG A 204 -15.37 6.78 -3.89
C ARG A 204 -14.40 6.20 -2.88
N LEU A 205 -13.50 5.32 -3.33
CA LEU A 205 -12.47 4.66 -2.51
C LEU A 205 -11.19 4.47 -3.31
N THR A 206 -10.06 4.59 -2.62
CA THR A 206 -8.75 4.14 -3.13
C THR A 206 -8.35 2.85 -2.40
N LEU A 207 -8.26 1.75 -3.14
CA LEU A 207 -7.81 0.47 -2.60
C LEU A 207 -6.28 0.46 -2.53
N VAL A 208 -5.74 0.12 -1.34
CA VAL A 208 -4.29 0.02 -1.11
C VAL A 208 -3.89 -1.44 -0.94
N ASP A 209 -2.86 -1.88 -1.67
CA ASP A 209 -2.28 -3.23 -1.52
C ASP A 209 -0.75 -3.18 -1.67
N ASP A 210 -0.08 -4.26 -1.31
CA ASP A 210 1.38 -4.35 -1.41
C ASP A 210 1.84 -4.66 -2.85
N VAL A 211 1.33 -5.71 -3.50
CA VAL A 211 1.73 -6.10 -4.86
C VAL A 211 0.52 -6.49 -5.71
N MET A 212 0.42 -5.86 -6.85
CA MET A 212 -0.53 -6.27 -7.89
C MET A 212 0.19 -7.09 -8.97
N THR A 213 -0.25 -8.34 -9.15
CA THR A 213 0.15 -9.22 -10.25
C THR A 213 -0.90 -9.19 -11.36
N THR A 214 -1.84 -10.10 -11.39
CA THR A 214 -2.95 -10.12 -12.35
C THR A 214 -4.10 -9.18 -12.00
N GLY A 215 -4.11 -8.61 -10.79
CA GLY A 215 -5.22 -7.80 -10.29
C GLY A 215 -6.49 -8.58 -9.92
N ALA A 216 -6.51 -9.91 -10.04
CA ALA A 216 -7.71 -10.73 -9.81
C ALA A 216 -8.29 -10.58 -8.38
N THR A 217 -7.45 -10.42 -7.37
CA THR A 217 -7.88 -10.21 -5.98
C THR A 217 -8.56 -8.84 -5.82
N LEU A 218 -7.96 -7.79 -6.39
CA LEU A 218 -8.50 -6.44 -6.39
C LEU A 218 -9.82 -6.39 -7.16
N ASP A 219 -9.90 -7.01 -8.35
CA ASP A 219 -11.15 -7.10 -9.11
C ASP A 219 -12.28 -7.82 -8.34
N ALA A 220 -11.97 -8.87 -7.59
CA ALA A 220 -12.96 -9.54 -6.73
C ALA A 220 -13.46 -8.65 -5.59
N ALA A 221 -12.57 -7.85 -4.97
CA ALA A 221 -12.93 -6.86 -3.97
C ALA A 221 -13.82 -5.75 -4.57
N LEU A 222 -13.44 -5.22 -5.73
CA LEU A 222 -14.21 -4.20 -6.46
C LEU A 222 -15.62 -4.69 -6.80
N ARG A 223 -15.76 -5.96 -7.22
CA ARG A 223 -17.09 -6.56 -7.45
C ARG A 223 -17.95 -6.57 -6.19
N ALA A 224 -17.38 -6.89 -5.04
CA ALA A 224 -18.11 -6.90 -3.78
C ALA A 224 -18.55 -5.48 -3.39
N LEU A 225 -17.65 -4.51 -3.46
CA LEU A 225 -17.89 -3.11 -3.13
C LEU A 225 -18.95 -2.47 -4.05
N LYS A 226 -18.84 -2.69 -5.37
CA LYS A 226 -19.85 -2.17 -6.33
C LYS A 226 -21.25 -2.71 -6.07
N ARG A 227 -21.38 -3.99 -5.71
CA ARG A 227 -22.69 -4.55 -5.31
C ARG A 227 -23.26 -3.94 -4.04
N SER A 228 -22.41 -3.33 -3.20
CA SER A 228 -22.80 -2.69 -1.95
C SER A 228 -22.95 -1.17 -2.05
N GLY A 229 -22.97 -0.62 -3.27
CA GLY A 229 -23.26 0.79 -3.51
C GLY A 229 -22.06 1.69 -3.77
N MET A 230 -20.82 1.18 -3.82
CA MET A 230 -19.67 1.97 -4.23
C MET A 230 -19.79 2.34 -5.72
N GLU A 231 -19.54 3.59 -6.05
CA GLU A 231 -19.64 4.12 -7.43
C GLU A 231 -18.31 4.01 -8.17
N GLN A 232 -17.23 4.51 -7.58
CA GLN A 232 -15.92 4.57 -8.22
C GLN A 232 -14.82 4.07 -7.28
N ALA A 233 -13.82 3.44 -7.86
CA ALA A 233 -12.64 3.04 -7.14
C ALA A 233 -11.37 3.26 -7.97
N THR A 234 -10.30 3.61 -7.27
CA THR A 234 -8.94 3.64 -7.76
C THR A 234 -8.09 2.62 -7.01
N LEU A 235 -6.93 2.28 -7.56
CA LEU A 235 -5.98 1.36 -6.94
C LEU A 235 -4.65 2.07 -6.72
N TRP A 236 -4.09 1.93 -5.52
CA TRP A 236 -2.74 2.37 -5.20
C TRP A 236 -1.97 1.23 -4.57
N VAL A 237 -1.04 0.65 -5.29
CA VAL A 237 -0.24 -0.49 -4.83
C VAL A 237 1.23 -0.09 -4.69
N CYS A 238 1.93 -0.73 -3.75
CA CYS A 238 3.35 -0.49 -3.59
C CYS A 238 4.13 -0.91 -4.85
N ALA A 239 3.85 -2.10 -5.39
CA ALA A 239 4.55 -2.58 -6.57
C ALA A 239 3.63 -3.31 -7.57
N ARG A 240 3.98 -3.22 -8.86
CA ARG A 240 3.31 -3.91 -9.98
C ARG A 240 4.25 -4.92 -10.60
N ALA A 241 3.84 -6.18 -10.62
CA ALA A 241 4.54 -7.20 -11.40
C ALA A 241 4.23 -6.98 -12.90
N PRO A 242 5.25 -7.04 -13.77
CA PRO A 242 5.10 -6.89 -15.22
C PRO A 242 4.15 -7.91 -15.86
#